data_5daf99d98b2d01072e1ba8fe0da38c98
#
_entry.id   5daf99d98b2d01072e1ba8fe0da38c98
#
_cell.length_a   1.000
_cell.length_b   1.000
_cell.length_c   1.000
_cell.angle_alpha   90.00
_cell.angle_beta   90.00
_cell.angle_gamma   90.00
#
_symmetry.space_group_name_H-M   'P 1'
#
loop_
_entity.id
_entity.type
_entity.pdbx_description
1 polymer ?
#
loop_
_entity_poly.entity_id
_entity_poly.type
_entity_poly.pdbx_seq_one_letter_code
_entity_poly.pdbx_strand_id
1 'polypeptide(L)'
;SIDSRARVGFGGDINVKQDKINFFARGRYNGRKSISTANSTRDNFLRDDTTSFFGQNNNPINKGFFAFGRAGFDYFIDNRNTLTVGGTYVTGQFKNTDMINIERDTFYRSNLLVQDFGQRDTRTEFTFRNIGANLSFKHNFAKPNKELGIGVDALPEGIRNSSILTGNNLGQLANVQNLPIVNVT
;
A
#
# COMPACT_ATOMS: atom_id res chain seq x y z
N SER A 1 17.94 -3.07 7.09
CA SER A 1 18.58 -2.39 5.96
C SER A 1 18.12 -0.95 5.85
N ILE A 2 19.00 -0.08 5.47
CA ILE A 2 18.74 1.36 5.21
C ILE A 2 19.36 1.64 3.84
N ASP A 3 18.65 2.33 2.97
CA ASP A 3 19.18 2.75 1.68
C ASP A 3 19.24 4.28 1.54
N SER A 4 19.79 4.78 0.42
CA SER A 4 19.96 6.20 0.14
C SER A 4 18.64 7.01 0.10
N ARG A 5 17.48 6.35 0.04
CA ARG A 5 16.15 6.95 0.07
C ARG A 5 15.50 6.88 1.45
N ALA A 6 16.30 6.62 2.51
CA ALA A 6 15.85 6.43 3.89
C ALA A 6 14.77 5.33 4.03
N ARG A 7 14.88 4.27 3.22
CA ARG A 7 14.06 3.07 3.39
C ARG A 7 14.67 2.21 4.48
N VAL A 8 13.88 1.90 5.50
CA VAL A 8 14.32 1.14 6.66
C VAL A 8 13.56 -0.17 6.70
N GLY A 9 14.29 -1.26 6.85
CA GLY A 9 13.70 -2.59 7.04
C GLY A 9 14.44 -3.34 8.13
N PHE A 10 13.69 -3.86 9.08
CA PHE A 10 14.19 -4.75 10.11
C PHE A 10 13.20 -5.87 10.39
N GLY A 11 13.70 -6.95 10.90
CA GLY A 11 12.89 -8.08 11.30
C GLY A 11 13.73 -9.06 12.08
N GLY A 12 13.05 -9.88 12.84
CA GLY A 12 13.66 -10.93 13.64
C GLY A 12 12.65 -12.00 13.98
N ASP A 13 13.16 -13.12 14.43
CA ASP A 13 12.39 -14.24 14.93
C ASP A 13 13.07 -14.82 16.17
N ILE A 14 12.21 -15.30 17.05
CA ILE A 14 12.60 -15.99 18.30
C ILE A 14 11.82 -17.31 18.34
N ASN A 15 12.52 -18.34 18.70
CA ASN A 15 11.94 -19.66 18.93
C ASN A 15 12.61 -20.28 20.14
N VAL A 16 11.81 -20.54 21.20
CA VAL A 16 12.31 -21.07 22.48
C VAL A 16 11.47 -22.26 22.88
N LYS A 17 12.11 -23.41 22.92
CA LYS A 17 11.49 -24.66 23.37
C LYS A 17 11.93 -24.98 24.79
N GLN A 18 10.95 -25.21 25.64
CA GLN A 18 11.14 -25.71 27.01
C GLN A 18 10.14 -26.83 27.27
N ASP A 19 10.65 -28.02 27.54
CA ASP A 19 9.86 -29.24 27.80
C ASP A 19 8.80 -29.47 26.70
N LYS A 20 7.53 -29.37 27.08
CA LYS A 20 6.36 -29.57 26.22
C LYS A 20 5.85 -28.31 25.54
N ILE A 21 6.51 -27.19 25.70
CA ILE A 21 6.08 -25.90 25.14
C ILE A 21 7.19 -25.33 24.25
N ASN A 22 6.80 -24.87 23.09
CA ASN A 22 7.65 -24.13 22.17
C ASN A 22 7.03 -22.77 21.89
N PHE A 23 7.63 -21.69 22.37
CA PHE A 23 7.24 -20.32 22.06
C PHE A 23 7.90 -19.86 20.78
N PHE A 24 7.13 -19.24 19.91
CA PHE A 24 7.65 -18.59 18.71
C PHE A 24 7.12 -17.17 18.58
N ALA A 25 7.97 -16.29 18.11
CA ALA A 25 7.59 -14.94 17.71
C ALA A 25 8.41 -14.52 16.49
N ARG A 26 7.77 -13.85 15.55
CA ARG A 26 8.39 -13.28 14.36
C ARG A 26 7.83 -11.90 14.12
N GLY A 27 8.69 -10.95 13.81
CA GLY A 27 8.29 -9.60 13.46
C GLY A 27 9.07 -9.07 12.27
N ARG A 28 8.40 -8.23 11.47
CA ARG A 28 9.00 -7.52 10.34
C ARG A 28 8.42 -6.14 10.19
N TYR A 29 9.28 -5.18 9.96
CA TYR A 29 8.93 -3.81 9.61
C TYR A 29 9.66 -3.40 8.34
N ASN A 30 8.95 -2.77 7.42
CA ASN A 30 9.54 -2.19 6.20
C ASN A 30 8.95 -0.79 5.98
N GLY A 31 9.79 0.21 6.07
CA GLY A 31 9.49 1.57 5.63
C GLY A 31 9.86 1.74 4.15
N ARG A 32 9.02 2.44 3.41
CA ARG A 32 9.21 2.70 1.97
C ARG A 32 9.05 4.18 1.66
N LYS A 33 9.96 4.70 0.86
CA LYS A 33 9.85 6.03 0.24
C LYS A 33 10.27 5.91 -1.23
N SER A 34 9.45 6.40 -2.13
CA SER A 34 9.75 6.47 -3.56
C SER A 34 9.41 7.87 -4.06
N ILE A 35 10.30 8.43 -4.84
CA ILE A 35 10.13 9.71 -5.52
C ILE A 35 10.32 9.39 -7.00
N SER A 36 9.39 9.80 -7.81
CA SER A 36 9.46 9.64 -9.27
C SER A 36 9.08 10.94 -9.95
N THR A 37 9.44 11.05 -11.20
CA THR A 37 9.05 12.15 -12.09
C THR A 37 8.46 11.52 -13.34
N ALA A 38 7.30 12.00 -13.74
CA ALA A 38 6.68 11.57 -14.98
C ALA A 38 6.25 12.79 -15.79
N ASN A 39 6.66 12.80 -17.04
CA ASN A 39 6.29 13.82 -18.02
C ASN A 39 5.44 13.16 -19.09
N SER A 40 4.34 13.79 -19.45
CA SER A 40 3.47 13.36 -20.53
C SER A 40 3.14 14.54 -21.41
N THR A 41 3.28 14.36 -22.70
CA THR A 41 2.90 15.36 -23.71
C THR A 41 1.95 14.71 -24.70
N ARG A 42 1.00 15.49 -25.19
CA ARG A 42 0.03 15.07 -26.17
C ARG A 42 -0.36 16.23 -27.08
N ASP A 43 -0.28 15.98 -28.38
CA ASP A 43 -0.81 16.88 -29.40
C ASP A 43 -2.15 16.37 -29.91
N ASN A 44 -3.14 17.25 -29.90
CA ASN A 44 -4.46 16.95 -30.43
C ASN A 44 -4.67 17.82 -31.66
N PHE A 45 -4.90 17.19 -32.82
CA PHE A 45 -5.26 17.84 -34.05
C PHE A 45 -6.79 18.00 -34.09
N LEU A 46 -7.23 19.24 -33.98
CA LEU A 46 -8.62 19.64 -34.07
C LEU A 46 -8.99 19.97 -35.54
N ARG A 47 -10.24 20.31 -35.79
CA ARG A 47 -10.67 20.74 -37.14
C ARG A 47 -10.15 22.14 -37.40
N ASP A 48 -10.11 22.54 -38.69
CA ASP A 48 -9.85 23.91 -39.17
C ASP A 48 -8.46 24.46 -38.78
N ASP A 49 -7.40 23.70 -39.09
CA ASP A 49 -6.01 24.10 -38.83
C ASP A 49 -5.73 24.44 -37.34
N THR A 50 -6.51 23.89 -36.41
CA THR A 50 -6.34 24.10 -34.99
C THR A 50 -5.64 22.92 -34.36
N THR A 51 -4.60 23.17 -33.58
CA THR A 51 -3.85 22.16 -32.82
C THR A 51 -3.86 22.53 -31.33
N SER A 52 -4.04 21.55 -30.44
CA SER A 52 -3.89 21.74 -29.00
C SER A 52 -2.76 20.88 -28.46
N PHE A 53 -1.78 21.52 -27.86
CA PHE A 53 -0.74 20.88 -27.08
C PHE A 53 -1.23 20.70 -25.63
N PHE A 54 -0.95 19.56 -25.05
CA PHE A 54 -1.19 19.27 -23.65
C PHE A 54 0.08 18.71 -23.04
N GLY A 55 0.66 19.43 -22.09
CA GLY A 55 1.82 19.04 -21.31
C GLY A 55 1.43 18.75 -19.86
N GLN A 56 1.95 17.68 -19.30
CA GLN A 56 1.76 17.32 -17.90
C GLN A 56 3.09 16.89 -17.30
N ASN A 57 3.44 17.52 -16.18
CA ASN A 57 4.59 17.15 -15.36
C ASN A 57 4.09 16.80 -13.97
N ASN A 58 4.42 15.62 -13.47
CA ASN A 58 4.06 15.19 -12.14
C ASN A 58 5.26 14.60 -11.38
N ASN A 59 5.28 14.87 -10.08
CA ASN A 59 6.34 14.47 -9.17
C ASN A 59 5.77 13.72 -7.96
N PRO A 60 5.28 12.48 -8.15
CA PRO A 60 4.67 11.73 -7.07
C PRO A 60 5.70 11.32 -6.01
N ILE A 61 5.33 11.53 -4.75
CA ILE A 61 6.06 11.07 -3.58
C ILE A 61 5.22 10.01 -2.89
N ASN A 62 5.70 8.78 -2.94
CA ASN A 62 5.07 7.65 -2.26
C ASN A 62 5.84 7.35 -0.98
N LYS A 63 5.16 7.39 0.16
CA LYS A 63 5.69 7.02 1.47
C LYS A 63 4.77 5.99 2.10
N GLY A 64 5.35 5.07 2.85
CA GLY A 64 4.55 4.12 3.58
C GLY A 64 5.38 3.18 4.42
N PHE A 65 4.67 2.39 5.21
CA PHE A 65 5.26 1.30 5.95
C PHE A 65 4.35 0.07 5.92
N PHE A 66 4.96 -1.05 6.14
CA PHE A 66 4.32 -2.34 6.38
C PHE A 66 4.94 -2.96 7.63
N ALA A 67 4.11 -3.40 8.56
CA ALA A 67 4.52 -4.13 9.73
C ALA A 67 3.74 -5.43 9.86
N PHE A 68 4.45 -6.49 10.20
CA PHE A 68 3.93 -7.82 10.42
C PHE A 68 4.48 -8.35 11.73
N GLY A 69 3.63 -8.95 12.53
CA GLY A 69 3.99 -9.68 13.73
C GLY A 69 3.18 -10.96 13.84
N ARG A 70 3.82 -12.03 14.23
CA ARG A 70 3.18 -13.30 14.60
C ARG A 70 3.84 -13.82 15.86
N ALA A 71 3.01 -14.25 16.82
CA ALA A 71 3.49 -14.89 18.04
C ALA A 71 2.54 -16.01 18.42
N GLY A 72 3.05 -17.01 19.14
CA GLY A 72 2.26 -18.14 19.58
C GLY A 72 3.08 -19.16 20.31
N PHE A 73 2.45 -20.29 20.57
CA PHE A 73 3.12 -21.43 21.16
C PHE A 73 2.58 -22.74 20.61
N ASP A 74 3.46 -23.73 20.58
CA ASP A 74 3.13 -25.13 20.32
C ASP A 74 3.16 -25.86 21.67
N TYR A 75 2.11 -26.59 21.99
CA TYR A 75 2.03 -27.48 23.13
C TYR A 75 2.11 -28.94 22.67
N PHE A 76 3.19 -29.62 23.00
CA PHE A 76 3.41 -31.02 22.70
C PHE A 76 2.70 -31.86 23.77
N ILE A 77 1.47 -32.27 23.50
CA ILE A 77 0.66 -33.11 24.40
C ILE A 77 1.42 -34.42 24.66
N ASP A 78 1.88 -35.02 23.55
CA ASP A 78 2.75 -36.17 23.52
C ASP A 78 3.62 -36.19 22.25
N ASN A 79 4.35 -37.26 21.97
CA ASN A 79 5.25 -37.40 20.83
C ASN A 79 4.54 -37.37 19.45
N ARG A 80 3.22 -37.44 19.41
CA ARG A 80 2.41 -37.51 18.21
C ARG A 80 1.39 -36.37 18.08
N ASN A 81 1.06 -35.74 19.18
CA ASN A 81 -0.01 -34.75 19.26
C ASN A 81 0.54 -33.38 19.63
N THR A 82 0.30 -32.40 18.78
CA THR A 82 0.71 -31.00 18.99
C THR A 82 -0.48 -30.08 18.82
N LEU A 83 -0.68 -29.19 19.79
CA LEU A 83 -1.63 -28.10 19.73
C LEU A 83 -0.86 -26.79 19.52
N THR A 84 -1.21 -26.03 18.50
CA THR A 84 -0.62 -24.72 18.21
C THR A 84 -1.66 -23.64 18.42
N VAL A 85 -1.31 -22.62 19.18
CA VAL A 85 -2.09 -21.39 19.36
C VAL A 85 -1.23 -20.22 18.95
N GLY A 86 -1.76 -19.35 18.10
CA GLY A 86 -1.01 -18.20 17.62
C GLY A 86 -1.89 -17.01 17.28
N GLY A 87 -1.24 -15.85 17.22
CA GLY A 87 -1.83 -14.61 16.79
C GLY A 87 -0.97 -13.93 15.73
N THR A 88 -1.61 -13.26 14.82
CA THR A 88 -0.98 -12.49 13.73
C THR A 88 -1.49 -11.07 13.76
N TYR A 89 -0.60 -10.13 13.62
CA TYR A 89 -0.90 -8.71 13.48
C TYR A 89 -0.23 -8.16 12.23
N VAL A 90 -1.02 -7.58 11.35
CA VAL A 90 -0.53 -6.96 10.12
C VAL A 90 -1.07 -5.55 10.03
N THR A 91 -0.21 -4.59 9.78
CA THR A 91 -0.63 -3.21 9.56
C THR A 91 0.24 -2.54 8.52
N GLY A 92 -0.32 -1.59 7.84
CA GLY A 92 0.42 -0.77 6.90
C GLY A 92 -0.31 0.54 6.59
N GLN A 93 0.48 1.51 6.19
CA GLN A 93 0.00 2.81 5.73
C GLN A 93 0.79 3.20 4.50
N PHE A 94 0.09 3.65 3.47
CA PHE A 94 0.67 4.17 2.25
C PHE A 94 0.09 5.54 1.96
N LYS A 95 0.97 6.50 1.72
CA LYS A 95 0.62 7.88 1.36
C LYS A 95 1.24 8.19 0.02
N ASN A 96 0.41 8.64 -0.89
CA ASN A 96 0.83 9.22 -2.15
C ASN A 96 0.52 10.73 -2.12
N THR A 97 1.51 11.54 -2.44
CA THR A 97 1.33 12.97 -2.65
C THR A 97 1.87 13.28 -4.04
N ASP A 98 1.01 13.80 -4.91
CA ASP A 98 1.34 14.10 -6.28
C ASP A 98 0.93 15.53 -6.61
N MET A 99 1.91 16.31 -7.07
CA MET A 99 1.70 17.64 -7.62
C MET A 99 1.85 17.56 -9.13
N ILE A 100 0.77 17.85 -9.83
CA ILE A 100 0.67 17.78 -11.28
C ILE A 100 0.56 19.19 -11.81
N ASN A 101 1.56 19.60 -12.59
CA ASN A 101 1.52 20.84 -13.37
C ASN A 101 1.03 20.51 -14.77
N ILE A 102 0.07 21.28 -15.23
CA ILE A 102 -0.61 21.09 -16.52
C ILE A 102 -0.43 22.34 -17.32
N GLU A 103 -0.02 22.18 -18.57
CA GLU A 103 0.07 23.22 -19.58
C GLU A 103 -0.81 22.82 -20.76
N ARG A 104 -1.61 23.76 -21.25
CA ARG A 104 -2.43 23.57 -22.43
C ARG A 104 -2.30 24.77 -23.32
N ASP A 105 -1.77 24.57 -24.54
CA ASP A 105 -1.64 25.58 -25.56
C ASP A 105 -2.57 25.22 -26.72
N THR A 106 -3.24 26.22 -27.25
CA THR A 106 -4.07 26.07 -28.44
C THR A 106 -3.53 26.97 -29.52
N PHE A 107 -3.27 26.40 -30.70
CA PHE A 107 -2.73 27.07 -31.87
C PHE A 107 -3.72 27.05 -33.03
N TYR A 108 -3.78 28.13 -33.76
CA TYR A 108 -4.45 28.21 -35.04
C TYR A 108 -3.43 28.63 -36.13
N ARG A 109 -3.28 27.81 -37.17
CA ARG A 109 -2.25 28.01 -38.21
C ARG A 109 -0.87 28.37 -37.64
N SER A 110 -0.45 27.63 -36.64
CA SER A 110 0.82 27.81 -35.89
C SER A 110 0.92 29.09 -35.04
N ASN A 111 -0.12 29.90 -34.94
CA ASN A 111 -0.17 31.04 -34.03
C ASN A 111 -0.82 30.62 -32.71
N LEU A 112 -0.16 30.94 -31.59
CA LEU A 112 -0.69 30.69 -30.26
C LEU A 112 -1.95 31.54 -30.03
N LEU A 113 -3.09 30.88 -29.77
CA LEU A 113 -4.35 31.56 -29.45
C LEU A 113 -4.56 31.65 -27.94
N VAL A 114 -4.34 30.57 -27.23
CA VAL A 114 -4.62 30.46 -25.80
C VAL A 114 -3.55 29.60 -25.15
N GLN A 115 -3.05 30.07 -24.03
CA GLN A 115 -2.18 29.29 -23.13
C GLN A 115 -2.80 29.25 -21.74
N ASP A 116 -3.03 28.05 -21.28
CA ASP A 116 -3.61 27.80 -19.96
C ASP A 116 -2.65 26.98 -19.09
N PHE A 117 -2.51 27.37 -17.85
CA PHE A 117 -1.74 26.65 -16.84
C PHE A 117 -2.65 26.19 -15.71
N GLY A 118 -2.45 24.96 -15.27
CA GLY A 118 -3.17 24.39 -14.13
C GLY A 118 -2.22 23.63 -13.21
N GLN A 119 -2.57 23.62 -11.94
CA GLN A 119 -1.91 22.80 -10.95
C GLN A 119 -2.95 21.98 -10.21
N ARG A 120 -2.67 20.69 -10.03
CA ARG A 120 -3.52 19.78 -9.27
C ARG A 120 -2.69 19.06 -8.23
N ASP A 121 -3.06 19.22 -6.96
CA ASP A 121 -2.48 18.51 -5.85
C ASP A 121 -3.39 17.33 -5.48
N THR A 122 -2.81 16.15 -5.44
CA THR A 122 -3.51 14.92 -5.08
C THR A 122 -2.83 14.31 -3.87
N ARG A 123 -3.61 13.98 -2.85
CA ARG A 123 -3.15 13.25 -1.68
C ARG A 123 -4.04 12.04 -1.48
N THR A 124 -3.43 10.87 -1.51
CA THR A 124 -4.10 9.60 -1.25
C THR A 124 -3.46 8.94 -0.05
N GLU A 125 -4.27 8.47 0.87
CA GLU A 125 -3.83 7.72 2.04
C GLU A 125 -4.61 6.41 2.12
N PHE A 126 -3.88 5.32 2.25
CA PHE A 126 -4.42 3.98 2.44
C PHE A 126 -3.84 3.40 3.71
N THR A 127 -4.69 2.96 4.63
CA THR A 127 -4.30 2.32 5.88
C THR A 127 -5.07 1.02 6.03
N PHE A 128 -4.37 -0.03 6.42
CA PHE A 128 -4.99 -1.30 6.76
C PHE A 128 -4.44 -1.84 8.06
N ARG A 129 -5.27 -2.61 8.73
CA ARG A 129 -4.95 -3.27 9.98
C ARG A 129 -5.71 -4.57 10.08
N ASN A 130 -4.98 -5.67 10.19
CA ASN A 130 -5.56 -7.00 10.33
C ASN A 130 -5.02 -7.65 11.59
N ILE A 131 -5.90 -8.29 12.34
CA ILE A 131 -5.58 -9.08 13.52
C ILE A 131 -6.16 -10.46 13.26
N GLY A 132 -5.35 -11.49 13.40
CA GLY A 132 -5.79 -12.87 13.23
C GLY A 132 -5.40 -13.73 14.44
N ALA A 133 -6.19 -14.72 14.70
CA ALA A 133 -5.87 -15.78 15.65
C ALA A 133 -5.95 -17.13 14.94
N ASN A 134 -5.06 -18.03 15.27
CA ASN A 134 -5.08 -19.39 14.76
C ASN A 134 -4.99 -20.42 15.89
N LEU A 135 -5.76 -21.48 15.75
CA LEU A 135 -5.72 -22.66 16.58
C LEU A 135 -5.59 -23.86 15.68
N SER A 136 -4.59 -24.69 15.87
CA SER A 136 -4.43 -25.91 15.08
C SER A 136 -4.00 -27.09 15.94
N PHE A 137 -4.48 -28.26 15.56
CA PHE A 137 -4.11 -29.54 16.15
C PHE A 137 -3.49 -30.43 15.09
N LYS A 138 -2.33 -31.01 15.40
CA LYS A 138 -1.61 -31.91 14.51
C LYS A 138 -1.44 -33.28 15.20
N HIS A 139 -1.79 -34.35 14.48
CA HIS A 139 -1.56 -35.73 14.89
C HIS A 139 -0.66 -36.45 13.90
N ASN A 140 0.46 -37.00 14.37
CA ASN A 140 1.39 -37.82 13.59
C ASN A 140 1.06 -39.31 13.81
N PHE A 141 0.68 -40.02 12.75
CA PHE A 141 0.40 -41.45 12.82
C PHE A 141 1.67 -42.27 13.03
N ALA A 142 1.53 -43.50 13.50
CA ALA A 142 2.67 -44.42 13.65
C ALA A 142 3.32 -44.78 12.31
N LYS A 143 2.58 -44.68 11.18
CA LYS A 143 3.08 -44.91 9.84
C LYS A 143 3.89 -43.67 9.39
N PRO A 144 5.14 -43.84 8.90
CA PRO A 144 5.95 -42.73 8.41
C PRO A 144 5.20 -41.90 7.34
N ASN A 145 5.40 -40.59 7.38
CA ASN A 145 4.83 -39.63 6.42
C ASN A 145 3.28 -39.57 6.40
N LYS A 146 2.62 -40.00 7.47
CA LYS A 146 1.17 -39.86 7.63
C LYS A 146 0.86 -38.94 8.79
N GLU A 147 0.21 -37.80 8.50
CA GLU A 147 -0.21 -36.82 9.49
C GLU A 147 -1.64 -36.36 9.23
N LEU A 148 -2.31 -35.90 10.28
CA LEU A 148 -3.59 -35.24 10.22
C LEU A 148 -3.44 -33.87 10.89
N GLY A 149 -3.82 -32.80 10.20
CA GLY A 149 -3.87 -31.45 10.73
C GLY A 149 -5.30 -30.90 10.62
N ILE A 150 -5.78 -30.32 11.69
CA ILE A 150 -7.06 -29.60 11.75
C ILE A 150 -6.76 -28.22 12.33
N GLY A 151 -7.26 -27.15 11.69
CA GLY A 151 -7.04 -25.78 12.14
C GLY A 151 -8.25 -24.91 11.91
N VAL A 152 -8.35 -23.86 12.72
CA VAL A 152 -9.32 -22.79 12.59
C VAL A 152 -8.57 -21.46 12.63
N ASP A 153 -8.81 -20.61 11.63
CA ASP A 153 -8.26 -19.28 11.53
C ASP A 153 -9.39 -18.25 11.66
N ALA A 154 -9.21 -17.26 12.51
CA ALA A 154 -10.12 -16.12 12.65
C ALA A 154 -9.39 -14.85 12.17
N LEU A 155 -9.91 -14.21 11.16
CA LEU A 155 -9.36 -13.00 10.55
C LEU A 155 -10.45 -11.91 10.47
N PRO A 156 -10.61 -11.06 11.49
CA PRO A 156 -11.42 -9.85 11.33
C PRO A 156 -10.69 -8.86 10.43
N GLU A 157 -11.29 -8.51 9.30
CA GLU A 157 -10.73 -7.56 8.33
C GLU A 157 -11.05 -6.12 8.71
N GLY A 158 -10.06 -5.22 8.57
CA GLY A 158 -10.23 -3.78 8.69
C GLY A 158 -9.39 -3.04 7.65
N ILE A 159 -10.02 -2.51 6.60
CA ILE A 159 -9.38 -1.69 5.58
C ILE A 159 -9.98 -0.28 5.62
N ARG A 160 -9.13 0.75 5.64
CA ARG A 160 -9.55 2.15 5.52
C ARG A 160 -8.82 2.81 4.37
N ASN A 161 -9.58 3.34 3.43
CA ASN A 161 -9.09 4.15 2.32
C ASN A 161 -9.56 5.59 2.48
N SER A 162 -8.66 6.55 2.32
CA SER A 162 -9.03 7.95 2.16
C SER A 162 -8.23 8.57 1.03
N SER A 163 -8.88 9.32 0.15
CA SER A 163 -8.21 10.13 -0.85
C SER A 163 -8.78 11.54 -0.87
N ILE A 164 -7.90 12.52 -0.89
CA ILE A 164 -8.23 13.94 -1.02
C ILE A 164 -7.61 14.43 -2.32
N LEU A 165 -8.46 14.94 -3.20
CA LEU A 165 -8.04 15.58 -4.44
C LEU A 165 -8.33 17.08 -4.32
N THR A 166 -7.31 17.91 -4.45
CA THR A 166 -7.43 19.36 -4.46
C THR A 166 -6.84 19.88 -5.77
N GLY A 167 -7.58 20.68 -6.50
CA GLY A 167 -7.12 21.31 -7.74
C GLY A 167 -7.11 22.83 -7.63
N ASN A 168 -6.01 23.46 -8.00
CA ASN A 168 -5.87 24.90 -8.18
C ASN A 168 -5.61 25.19 -9.65
N ASN A 169 -6.37 26.12 -10.22
CA ASN A 169 -6.15 26.60 -11.57
C ASN A 169 -5.41 27.93 -11.53
N LEU A 170 -4.31 28.00 -12.25
CA LEU A 170 -3.55 29.23 -12.50
C LEU A 170 -3.92 29.80 -13.88
N GLY A 171 -5.20 29.86 -14.20
CA GLY A 171 -5.75 30.28 -15.48
C GLY A 171 -7.24 30.02 -15.57
N GLN A 172 -7.87 30.11 -16.74
CA GLN A 172 -9.32 29.93 -16.92
C GLN A 172 -9.83 28.49 -16.86
N LEU A 173 -9.11 27.56 -16.24
CA LEU A 173 -9.59 26.20 -16.05
C LEU A 173 -10.62 26.13 -14.91
N ALA A 174 -11.74 25.47 -15.14
CA ALA A 174 -12.81 25.31 -14.15
C ALA A 174 -12.30 24.73 -12.83
N ASN A 175 -12.71 25.29 -11.71
CA ASN A 175 -12.46 24.78 -10.36
C ASN A 175 -12.85 23.29 -10.27
N VAL A 176 -11.87 22.45 -10.04
CA VAL A 176 -12.14 21.06 -9.64
C VAL A 176 -12.59 21.11 -8.19
N GLN A 177 -13.88 21.00 -7.97
CA GLN A 177 -14.45 20.96 -6.63
C GLN A 177 -13.91 19.77 -5.85
N ASN A 178 -13.79 19.94 -4.52
CA ASN A 178 -13.44 18.87 -3.60
C ASN A 178 -14.30 17.63 -3.86
N LEU A 179 -13.68 16.56 -4.30
CA LEU A 179 -14.36 15.27 -4.38
C LEU A 179 -14.61 14.74 -2.97
N PRO A 180 -15.77 14.15 -2.72
CA PRO A 180 -16.09 13.62 -1.40
C PRO A 180 -15.10 12.54 -1.00
N ILE A 181 -14.78 12.51 0.30
CA ILE A 181 -13.99 11.43 0.89
C ILE A 181 -14.80 10.14 0.75
N VAL A 182 -14.35 9.23 -0.09
CA VAL A 182 -14.96 7.90 -0.18
C VAL A 182 -14.35 7.06 0.94
N ASN A 183 -15.09 6.92 2.03
CA ASN A 183 -14.77 5.93 3.06
C ASN A 183 -15.37 4.60 2.59
N VAL A 184 -14.51 3.68 2.19
CA VAL A 184 -14.89 2.29 1.97
C VAL A 184 -14.60 1.54 3.26
N THR A 185 -15.65 1.16 3.96
CA THR A 185 -15.61 0.25 5.13
C THR A 185 -15.64 -1.19 4.69
#